data_cd70bea6dcff57ad56074fa32b1e2dc3
#
_entry.id   cd70bea6dcff57ad56074fa32b1e2dc3
#
_cell.length_a   1.000
_cell.length_b   1.000
_cell.length_c   1.000
_cell.angle_alpha   90.00
_cell.angle_beta   90.00
_cell.angle_gamma   90.00
#
_symmetry.space_group_name_H-M   'P 1'
#
loop_
_entity.id
_entity.type
_entity.pdbx_description
1 polymer ?
#
loop_
_entity_poly.entity_id
_entity_poly.type
_entity_poly.pdbx_seq_one_letter_code
_entity_poly.pdbx_strand_id
1 'polypeptide(L)'
;MKQICNRALAVLLAGALCVAGTPLALADEAKANAGIVGEFAYGESYDQFAVNYTGTHVVTASLLNVRSGPGTSYSVVGKLRRGEYVHVDAIQGDFCRIASGSGVTGYVARQYLDPVTEAATPRPTTAPTSAARRVYAVTASLLNVRTGPGSTYSALCKLKNGARVYKISDVNATWMQVQLTDGRYGYVMSRYMTFVSTGSSTPAPTATPRVTAAPAPTATAGAFDGLEAGDIYQATANVNLRSGPGVGYGSKRILTTGTYVTLKNKVSTDWYFVRTREGVYGYVRSSYMRYVRTLAAQPTPTPTQAIVNTTEQLYSFDQMKSDIAKLYERYPGMVASRVAIGNTMWNEQIPAICIGNQSASKALLIDGGIHGREYMSTLLIMRQIEYLLDNQNAMYDGRTIGSMLNECCIWFVPMINPDGVRISQTGLNGLNETQKNNLIAMNSGSTYFTRWKANGYGVDLNRNFASGWHKNGQPSGQDYSGSYANSESETQAMVNFVRSHPNIKASINYHTTGNCIYWHYGQNGSAKTRDKAIANKLSGITGYFLRDENYSGKGGGFMDWMIASEKLPSFTLELGNGSISAPQDIKYFPAIWSANRDVPAFMLKYIIDNL
;
A
#
# COMPACT_ATOMS: atom_id res chain seq x y z
N MET A 1 75.91 3.35 4.47
CA MET A 1 76.93 2.31 4.78
C MET A 1 76.19 1.03 5.13
N LYS A 2 76.32 0.13 4.21
CA LYS A 2 76.68 -1.29 4.38
C LYS A 2 75.70 -2.09 5.19
N GLN A 3 74.97 -2.93 4.55
CA GLN A 3 75.26 -4.26 3.97
C GLN A 3 74.77 -5.34 4.93
N ILE A 4 73.99 -6.19 4.50
CA ILE A 4 74.14 -7.38 3.63
C ILE A 4 73.72 -8.63 4.38
N CYS A 5 72.82 -9.38 3.76
CA CYS A 5 72.87 -10.80 3.40
C CYS A 5 72.72 -11.82 4.55
N ASN A 6 72.08 -12.91 4.42
CA ASN A 6 71.79 -13.85 3.33
C ASN A 6 71.28 -15.16 3.95
N ARG A 7 70.43 -15.86 3.21
CA ARG A 7 70.48 -17.34 2.97
C ARG A 7 70.16 -18.28 4.13
N ALA A 8 69.58 -19.41 3.95
CA ALA A 8 69.05 -20.25 2.88
C ALA A 8 68.48 -21.53 3.51
N LEU A 9 67.48 -22.10 2.89
CA LEU A 9 67.44 -23.44 2.29
C LEU A 9 67.73 -24.67 3.15
N ALA A 10 66.77 -25.60 3.27
CA ALA A 10 66.84 -27.07 3.14
C ALA A 10 65.44 -27.63 3.39
N VAL A 11 64.73 -28.23 2.52
CA VAL A 11 64.80 -29.38 1.57
C VAL A 11 64.86 -30.74 2.26
N LEU A 12 63.85 -31.59 1.90
CA LEU A 12 63.80 -33.06 1.85
C LEU A 12 63.41 -33.76 3.16
N LEU A 13 62.54 -34.80 3.22
CA LEU A 13 62.11 -35.82 2.27
C LEU A 13 60.93 -36.61 2.88
N ALA A 14 59.93 -36.90 2.09
CA ALA A 14 59.27 -38.18 1.83
C ALA A 14 58.86 -39.12 2.97
N GLY A 15 57.64 -39.52 2.93
CA GLY A 15 57.10 -40.73 3.52
C GLY A 15 55.66 -40.98 3.07
N ALA A 16 55.51 -41.67 1.95
CA ALA A 16 54.22 -42.14 1.47
C ALA A 16 53.66 -43.22 2.40
N LEU A 17 52.39 -43.09 2.77
CA LEU A 17 51.56 -44.28 3.04
C LEU A 17 50.13 -44.03 2.51
N CYS A 18 49.82 -44.74 1.46
CA CYS A 18 48.45 -44.93 0.98
C CYS A 18 47.63 -45.70 2.01
N VAL A 19 46.50 -45.12 2.43
CA VAL A 19 45.34 -45.89 2.81
C VAL A 19 44.12 -45.23 2.15
N ALA A 20 43.48 -46.03 1.32
CA ALA A 20 42.23 -45.67 0.65
C ALA A 20 41.13 -45.40 1.66
N GLY A 21 40.50 -44.25 1.54
CA GLY A 21 39.28 -43.85 2.26
C GLY A 21 38.55 -42.80 1.44
N THR A 22 37.47 -43.25 0.84
CA THR A 22 36.52 -42.61 -0.04
C THR A 22 36.28 -41.13 0.21
N PRO A 23 36.25 -40.26 -0.84
CA PRO A 23 35.68 -38.93 -0.77
C PRO A 23 34.16 -39.01 -1.04
N LEU A 24 33.37 -39.19 0.01
CA LEU A 24 31.94 -39.09 -0.07
C LEU A 24 31.46 -38.28 1.16
N ALA A 25 31.36 -36.97 1.02
CA ALA A 25 30.53 -36.11 1.89
C ALA A 25 30.57 -34.60 1.56
N LEU A 26 31.16 -34.16 0.42
CA LEU A 26 31.12 -32.72 0.05
C LEU A 26 30.49 -32.44 -1.31
N ALA A 27 29.95 -33.46 -1.98
CA ALA A 27 29.23 -33.31 -3.25
C ALA A 27 27.71 -33.28 -3.11
N ASP A 28 27.14 -33.68 -1.97
CA ASP A 28 25.68 -33.75 -1.78
C ASP A 28 25.06 -32.46 -1.25
N GLU A 29 25.80 -31.59 -0.57
CA GLU A 29 25.25 -30.27 -0.18
C GLU A 29 25.15 -29.27 -1.35
N ALA A 30 26.01 -29.42 -2.38
CA ALA A 30 25.93 -28.59 -3.58
C ALA A 30 24.83 -29.05 -4.55
N LYS A 31 24.36 -30.29 -4.44
CA LYS A 31 23.24 -30.81 -5.24
C LYS A 31 21.87 -30.62 -4.58
N ALA A 32 21.82 -30.47 -3.26
CA ALA A 32 20.57 -30.17 -2.57
C ALA A 32 20.09 -28.72 -2.82
N ASN A 33 20.98 -27.80 -3.19
CA ASN A 33 20.62 -26.42 -3.54
C ASN A 33 20.42 -26.15 -5.04
N ALA A 34 20.69 -27.13 -5.92
CA ALA A 34 20.49 -27.01 -7.36
C ALA A 34 19.17 -27.64 -7.84
N GLY A 35 18.36 -28.18 -6.95
CA GLY A 35 17.14 -28.92 -7.27
C GLY A 35 15.82 -28.20 -6.96
N ILE A 36 15.84 -26.92 -6.58
CA ILE A 36 14.61 -26.13 -6.41
C ILE A 36 14.59 -24.97 -7.43
N VAL A 37 14.65 -25.34 -8.70
CA VAL A 37 14.00 -24.59 -9.77
C VAL A 37 12.72 -25.38 -10.09
N GLY A 38 11.89 -25.54 -9.07
CA GLY A 38 10.49 -25.87 -9.28
C GLY A 38 9.83 -24.59 -9.78
N GLU A 39 9.09 -24.70 -10.88
CA GLU A 39 8.14 -23.68 -11.32
C GLU A 39 7.42 -23.11 -10.08
N PHE A 40 7.83 -21.93 -9.64
CA PHE A 40 7.01 -21.16 -8.72
C PHE A 40 5.78 -20.75 -9.51
N ALA A 41 4.70 -21.47 -9.29
CA ALA A 41 3.39 -21.07 -9.76
C ALA A 41 3.16 -19.64 -9.29
N TYR A 42 3.11 -18.69 -10.23
CA TYR A 42 2.65 -17.34 -10.03
C TYR A 42 1.32 -17.40 -9.28
N GLY A 43 1.27 -16.85 -8.07
CA GLY A 43 0.00 -16.62 -7.46
C GLY A 43 -0.24 -17.14 -6.05
N GLU A 44 0.77 -17.35 -5.23
CA GLU A 44 0.49 -17.37 -3.80
C GLU A 44 0.26 -15.93 -3.34
N SER A 45 -1.03 -15.58 -3.33
CA SER A 45 -1.47 -14.27 -2.89
C SER A 45 -1.19 -14.08 -1.40
N TYR A 46 -0.99 -12.84 -0.99
CA TYR A 46 -0.95 -12.39 0.41
C TYR A 46 -2.12 -12.88 1.27
N ASP A 47 -3.12 -13.51 0.67
CA ASP A 47 -4.20 -14.19 1.39
C ASP A 47 -3.69 -15.25 2.37
N GLN A 48 -2.45 -15.74 2.23
CA GLN A 48 -1.80 -16.53 3.28
C GLN A 48 -1.36 -15.70 4.50
N PHE A 49 -1.24 -14.36 4.41
CA PHE A 49 -0.99 -13.50 5.58
C PHE A 49 -2.24 -12.92 6.19
N ALA A 50 -3.26 -12.76 5.40
CA ALA A 50 -4.58 -12.36 5.82
C ALA A 50 -5.57 -13.49 5.57
N VAL A 51 -5.19 -14.73 5.87
CA VAL A 51 -6.23 -15.65 6.28
C VAL A 51 -6.79 -14.99 7.51
N ASN A 52 -7.94 -14.34 7.33
CA ASN A 52 -8.83 -14.01 8.42
C ASN A 52 -9.19 -15.34 9.07
N TYR A 53 -8.28 -15.86 9.89
CA TYR A 53 -8.61 -16.92 10.83
C TYR A 53 -9.60 -16.40 11.89
N THR A 54 -9.99 -15.12 11.77
CA THR A 54 -11.17 -14.57 12.43
C THR A 54 -12.37 -14.84 11.54
N GLY A 55 -13.42 -15.36 12.12
CA GLY A 55 -14.62 -15.75 11.37
C GLY A 55 -15.10 -17.16 11.75
N THR A 56 -16.03 -17.69 10.97
CA THR A 56 -16.63 -18.99 11.27
C THR A 56 -15.74 -20.12 10.78
N HIS A 57 -15.40 -21.02 11.70
CA HIS A 57 -14.62 -22.23 11.44
C HIS A 57 -15.40 -23.46 11.88
N VAL A 58 -15.08 -24.62 11.29
CA VAL A 58 -15.60 -25.91 11.68
C VAL A 58 -14.52 -26.73 12.36
N VAL A 59 -14.85 -27.41 13.46
CA VAL A 59 -13.95 -28.29 14.18
C VAL A 59 -13.73 -29.59 13.40
N THR A 60 -12.47 -29.94 13.14
CA THR A 60 -12.09 -31.13 12.37
C THR A 60 -11.69 -32.32 13.26
N ALA A 61 -11.28 -32.06 14.50
CA ALA A 61 -10.96 -33.13 15.47
C ALA A 61 -12.23 -33.81 16.02
N SER A 62 -12.18 -35.13 16.26
CA SER A 62 -13.30 -35.87 16.88
C SER A 62 -13.73 -35.29 18.22
N LEU A 63 -12.75 -34.80 19.01
CA LEU A 63 -12.96 -34.08 20.24
C LEU A 63 -11.81 -33.08 20.45
N LEU A 64 -12.13 -31.79 20.56
CA LEU A 64 -11.17 -30.69 20.69
C LEU A 64 -11.30 -30.05 22.06
N ASN A 65 -10.22 -29.97 22.82
CA ASN A 65 -10.20 -29.29 24.11
C ASN A 65 -10.17 -27.77 23.90
N VAL A 66 -11.06 -27.05 24.55
CA VAL A 66 -11.02 -25.61 24.71
C VAL A 66 -10.30 -25.28 26.01
N ARG A 67 -9.30 -24.43 25.98
CA ARG A 67 -8.41 -24.12 27.10
C ARG A 67 -8.56 -22.68 27.57
N SER A 68 -8.17 -22.41 28.81
CA SER A 68 -8.22 -21.07 29.41
C SER A 68 -7.18 -20.09 28.81
N GLY A 69 -6.18 -20.59 28.06
CA GLY A 69 -5.12 -19.81 27.45
C GLY A 69 -4.49 -20.51 26.25
N PRO A 70 -3.62 -19.81 25.51
CA PRO A 70 -3.07 -20.25 24.24
C PRO A 70 -1.89 -21.23 24.40
N GLY A 71 -2.16 -22.45 24.84
CA GLY A 71 -1.15 -23.49 25.01
C GLY A 71 -1.71 -24.76 25.65
N THR A 72 -1.00 -25.86 25.47
CA THR A 72 -1.40 -27.18 26.02
C THR A 72 -1.28 -27.30 27.53
N SER A 73 -0.52 -26.44 28.19
CA SER A 73 -0.36 -26.35 29.65
C SER A 73 -1.54 -25.66 30.34
N TYR A 74 -2.38 -24.93 29.63
CA TYR A 74 -3.55 -24.28 30.21
C TYR A 74 -4.70 -25.26 30.47
N SER A 75 -5.49 -24.98 31.53
CA SER A 75 -6.62 -25.82 31.96
C SER A 75 -7.68 -25.94 30.86
N VAL A 76 -8.29 -27.12 30.74
CA VAL A 76 -9.41 -27.35 29.84
C VAL A 76 -10.68 -26.77 30.46
N VAL A 77 -11.30 -25.81 29.75
CA VAL A 77 -12.53 -25.11 30.16
C VAL A 77 -13.76 -25.60 29.39
N GLY A 78 -13.57 -26.38 28.34
CA GLY A 78 -14.64 -26.94 27.53
C GLY A 78 -14.12 -27.94 26.51
N LYS A 79 -15.03 -28.57 25.76
CA LYS A 79 -14.71 -29.50 24.68
C LYS A 79 -15.69 -29.28 23.54
N LEU A 80 -15.18 -29.37 22.31
CA LEU A 80 -15.94 -29.27 21.06
C LEU A 80 -15.82 -30.57 20.28
N ARG A 81 -16.87 -30.92 19.55
CA ARG A 81 -16.91 -32.15 18.72
C ARG A 81 -16.68 -31.80 17.24
N ARG A 82 -16.27 -32.77 16.44
CA ARG A 82 -16.17 -32.64 14.99
C ARG A 82 -17.49 -32.13 14.41
N GLY A 83 -17.37 -31.13 13.52
CA GLY A 83 -18.51 -30.50 12.88
C GLY A 83 -19.14 -29.37 13.66
N GLU A 84 -18.74 -29.09 14.91
CA GLU A 84 -19.19 -27.90 15.62
C GLU A 84 -18.58 -26.65 15.02
N TYR A 85 -19.39 -25.60 14.90
CA TYR A 85 -18.94 -24.30 14.37
C TYR A 85 -18.50 -23.40 15.52
N VAL A 86 -17.38 -22.73 15.30
CA VAL A 86 -16.82 -21.74 16.23
C VAL A 86 -16.53 -20.44 15.48
N HIS A 87 -16.67 -19.34 16.18
CA HIS A 87 -16.16 -18.05 15.71
C HIS A 87 -14.77 -17.84 16.29
N VAL A 88 -13.78 -17.68 15.44
CA VAL A 88 -12.41 -17.29 15.81
C VAL A 88 -12.33 -15.77 15.83
N ASP A 89 -11.94 -15.18 16.94
CA ASP A 89 -11.83 -13.73 17.13
C ASP A 89 -10.38 -13.24 17.32
N ALA A 90 -9.43 -14.14 17.61
CA ALA A 90 -8.01 -13.83 17.69
C ALA A 90 -7.15 -15.08 17.50
N ILE A 91 -5.91 -14.88 17.02
CA ILE A 91 -4.87 -15.91 16.93
C ILE A 91 -3.74 -15.55 17.88
N GLN A 92 -3.24 -16.55 18.60
CA GLN A 92 -2.05 -16.43 19.44
C GLN A 92 -1.15 -17.65 19.24
N GLY A 93 -0.14 -17.52 18.36
CA GLY A 93 0.71 -18.64 17.93
C GLY A 93 -0.11 -19.76 17.26
N ASP A 94 0.06 -20.99 17.74
CA ASP A 94 -0.67 -22.16 17.25
C ASP A 94 -2.09 -22.30 17.81
N PHE A 95 -2.60 -21.30 18.54
CA PHE A 95 -3.92 -21.31 19.16
C PHE A 95 -4.80 -20.18 18.66
N CYS A 96 -6.09 -20.49 18.52
CA CYS A 96 -7.15 -19.54 18.20
C CYS A 96 -8.02 -19.30 19.42
N ARG A 97 -8.32 -18.04 19.74
CA ARG A 97 -9.38 -17.70 20.70
C ARG A 97 -10.71 -17.84 19.98
N ILE A 98 -11.62 -18.61 20.59
CA ILE A 98 -12.89 -18.95 19.98
C ILE A 98 -14.09 -18.67 20.89
N ALA A 99 -15.25 -18.48 20.23
CA ALA A 99 -16.56 -18.58 20.84
C ALA A 99 -17.41 -19.59 20.06
N SER A 100 -17.95 -20.60 20.73
CA SER A 100 -18.86 -21.59 20.12
C SER A 100 -20.30 -21.15 20.21
N GLY A 101 -21.17 -21.69 19.34
CA GLY A 101 -22.61 -21.48 19.40
C GLY A 101 -23.28 -21.97 20.69
N SER A 102 -22.64 -22.90 21.41
CA SER A 102 -23.04 -23.37 22.74
C SER A 102 -22.58 -22.50 23.91
N GLY A 103 -21.89 -21.38 23.62
CA GLY A 103 -21.42 -20.41 24.64
C GLY A 103 -20.06 -20.76 25.27
N VAL A 104 -19.37 -21.78 24.78
CA VAL A 104 -18.01 -22.10 25.24
C VAL A 104 -17.02 -21.12 24.62
N THR A 105 -16.22 -20.44 25.44
CA THR A 105 -15.18 -19.50 25.03
C THR A 105 -13.82 -19.96 25.57
N GLY A 106 -12.74 -19.70 24.82
CA GLY A 106 -11.38 -20.05 25.22
C GLY A 106 -10.47 -20.25 24.02
N TYR A 107 -9.41 -21.02 24.18
CA TYR A 107 -8.39 -21.24 23.17
C TYR A 107 -8.38 -22.69 22.70
N VAL A 108 -8.30 -22.89 21.38
CA VAL A 108 -8.16 -24.18 20.72
C VAL A 108 -6.98 -24.18 19.79
N ALA A 109 -6.35 -25.35 19.59
CA ALA A 109 -5.24 -25.48 18.65
C ALA A 109 -5.74 -25.27 17.21
N ARG A 110 -5.12 -24.34 16.49
CA ARG A 110 -5.47 -23.86 15.16
C ARG A 110 -5.57 -24.97 14.11
N GLN A 111 -4.68 -25.95 14.18
CA GLN A 111 -4.62 -27.08 13.24
C GLN A 111 -5.89 -27.96 13.21
N TYR A 112 -6.82 -27.78 14.14
CA TYR A 112 -8.10 -28.50 14.21
C TYR A 112 -9.30 -27.65 13.83
N LEU A 113 -9.06 -26.53 13.15
CA LEU A 113 -10.10 -25.62 12.64
C LEU A 113 -9.94 -25.43 11.14
N ASP A 114 -10.97 -25.73 10.37
CA ASP A 114 -11.04 -25.38 8.97
C ASP A 114 -11.93 -24.15 8.78
N PRO A 115 -11.50 -23.13 7.98
CA PRO A 115 -12.33 -22.00 7.65
C PRO A 115 -13.55 -22.46 6.84
N VAL A 116 -14.73 -21.98 7.20
CA VAL A 116 -15.95 -22.23 6.42
C VAL A 116 -15.96 -21.25 5.27
N THR A 117 -15.41 -21.67 4.12
CA THR A 117 -15.59 -20.96 2.85
C THR A 117 -16.99 -21.29 2.31
N GLU A 118 -17.82 -20.29 2.03
CA GLU A 118 -19.05 -20.53 1.29
C GLU A 118 -18.70 -21.20 -0.05
N ALA A 119 -19.20 -22.41 -0.25
CA ALA A 119 -18.99 -23.14 -1.49
C ALA A 119 -19.56 -22.34 -2.67
N ALA A 120 -18.72 -22.05 -3.65
CA ALA A 120 -19.12 -21.43 -4.91
C ALA A 120 -20.13 -22.32 -5.63
N THR A 121 -21.37 -21.91 -5.66
CA THR A 121 -22.38 -22.42 -6.60
C THR A 121 -22.01 -21.96 -8.02
N PRO A 122 -22.20 -22.80 -9.05
CA PRO A 122 -21.78 -22.47 -10.42
C PRO A 122 -22.51 -21.21 -10.92
N ARG A 123 -21.72 -20.27 -11.43
CA ARG A 123 -22.15 -18.98 -11.97
C ARG A 123 -23.08 -19.17 -13.17
N PRO A 124 -24.31 -18.59 -13.17
CA PRO A 124 -25.05 -18.37 -14.40
C PRO A 124 -24.46 -17.15 -15.13
N THR A 125 -24.13 -17.34 -16.40
CA THR A 125 -23.72 -16.30 -17.34
C THR A 125 -24.91 -15.44 -17.74
N THR A 126 -25.19 -14.37 -17.01
CA THR A 126 -25.83 -13.14 -17.49
C THR A 126 -25.71 -12.09 -16.38
N ALA A 127 -25.41 -10.86 -16.72
CA ALA A 127 -25.28 -9.74 -15.80
C ALA A 127 -26.56 -9.55 -14.97
N PRO A 128 -26.49 -9.46 -13.63
CA PRO A 128 -27.68 -9.17 -12.85
C PRO A 128 -28.00 -7.69 -12.94
N THR A 129 -29.15 -7.40 -13.54
CA THR A 129 -29.96 -6.21 -13.27
C THR A 129 -30.10 -6.03 -11.75
N SER A 130 -29.99 -4.81 -11.25
CA SER A 130 -30.06 -4.43 -9.83
C SER A 130 -31.12 -5.25 -9.06
N ALA A 131 -30.69 -6.06 -8.10
CA ALA A 131 -31.59 -6.82 -7.25
C ALA A 131 -32.41 -5.86 -6.37
N ALA A 132 -33.71 -5.89 -6.52
CA ALA A 132 -34.66 -5.09 -5.75
C ALA A 132 -34.52 -5.39 -4.24
N ARG A 133 -34.13 -4.38 -3.44
CA ARG A 133 -33.97 -4.51 -2.00
C ARG A 133 -35.30 -4.80 -1.32
N ARG A 134 -35.39 -5.83 -0.48
CA ARG A 134 -36.60 -6.15 0.28
C ARG A 134 -36.74 -5.21 1.48
N VAL A 135 -37.79 -4.42 1.49
CA VAL A 135 -38.14 -3.46 2.57
C VAL A 135 -39.04 -4.15 3.58
N TYR A 136 -38.71 -4.03 4.86
CA TYR A 136 -39.50 -4.50 5.99
C TYR A 136 -39.87 -3.32 6.90
N ALA A 137 -41.01 -3.39 7.54
CA ALA A 137 -41.46 -2.42 8.52
C ALA A 137 -41.58 -3.07 9.91
N VAL A 138 -41.27 -2.28 10.93
CA VAL A 138 -41.40 -2.66 12.34
C VAL A 138 -42.86 -2.71 12.75
N THR A 139 -43.31 -3.81 13.35
CA THR A 139 -44.68 -3.99 13.87
C THR A 139 -44.80 -3.77 15.37
N ALA A 140 -43.70 -3.85 16.12
CA ALA A 140 -43.66 -3.54 17.55
C ALA A 140 -43.74 -2.03 17.81
N SER A 141 -44.32 -1.59 18.94
CA SER A 141 -44.33 -0.18 19.33
C SER A 141 -42.89 0.40 19.41
N LEU A 142 -41.94 -0.42 19.89
CA LEU A 142 -40.54 -0.08 19.98
C LEU A 142 -39.68 -1.35 19.85
N LEU A 143 -38.79 -1.42 18.87
CA LEU A 143 -37.92 -2.56 18.58
C LEU A 143 -36.44 -2.20 18.75
N ASN A 144 -35.69 -2.94 19.53
CA ASN A 144 -34.25 -2.78 19.64
C ASN A 144 -33.58 -3.35 18.40
N VAL A 145 -32.69 -2.55 17.78
CA VAL A 145 -31.67 -3.00 16.84
C VAL A 145 -30.41 -3.29 17.64
N ARG A 146 -29.85 -4.48 17.51
CA ARG A 146 -28.73 -4.93 18.36
C ARG A 146 -27.46 -5.16 17.56
N THR A 147 -26.32 -5.22 18.27
CA THR A 147 -25.00 -5.48 17.66
C THR A 147 -24.83 -6.94 17.22
N GLY A 148 -25.70 -7.85 17.66
CA GLY A 148 -25.68 -9.27 17.32
C GLY A 148 -27.05 -9.93 17.45
N PRO A 149 -27.22 -11.16 16.91
CA PRO A 149 -28.49 -11.88 16.83
C PRO A 149 -28.86 -12.57 18.16
N GLY A 150 -29.13 -11.76 19.20
CA GLY A 150 -29.52 -12.26 20.53
C GLY A 150 -29.94 -11.13 21.46
N SER A 151 -30.79 -11.43 22.47
CA SER A 151 -31.27 -10.46 23.45
C SER A 151 -30.20 -9.93 24.41
N THR A 152 -29.09 -10.63 24.55
CA THR A 152 -27.94 -10.25 25.37
C THR A 152 -26.99 -9.25 24.70
N TYR A 153 -27.07 -9.08 23.38
CA TYR A 153 -26.24 -8.10 22.67
C TYR A 153 -26.73 -6.68 22.94
N SER A 154 -25.79 -5.73 22.97
CA SER A 154 -26.07 -4.31 23.18
C SER A 154 -27.02 -3.75 22.14
N ALA A 155 -27.93 -2.85 22.55
CA ALA A 155 -28.79 -2.16 21.62
C ALA A 155 -28.06 -1.00 20.95
N LEU A 156 -28.00 -1.01 19.62
CA LEU A 156 -27.45 0.08 18.79
C LEU A 156 -28.42 1.29 18.76
N CYS A 157 -29.69 1.01 18.61
CA CYS A 157 -30.77 2.00 18.59
C CYS A 157 -32.13 1.32 18.80
N LYS A 158 -33.18 2.12 18.85
CA LYS A 158 -34.59 1.66 18.90
C LYS A 158 -35.36 2.17 17.70
N LEU A 159 -36.12 1.31 17.07
CA LEU A 159 -37.03 1.64 15.96
C LEU A 159 -38.47 1.67 16.45
N LYS A 160 -39.21 2.69 16.05
CA LYS A 160 -40.65 2.81 16.34
C LYS A 160 -41.49 1.98 15.36
N ASN A 161 -42.74 1.71 15.70
CA ASN A 161 -43.68 1.08 14.80
C ASN A 161 -43.73 1.81 13.45
N GLY A 162 -43.78 1.06 12.36
CA GLY A 162 -43.76 1.59 10.99
C GLY A 162 -42.37 1.98 10.45
N ALA A 163 -41.30 1.99 11.28
CA ALA A 163 -39.94 2.25 10.79
C ALA A 163 -39.55 1.22 9.75
N ARG A 164 -38.97 1.68 8.63
CA ARG A 164 -38.55 0.82 7.50
C ARG A 164 -37.06 0.51 7.55
N VAL A 165 -36.73 -0.72 7.21
CA VAL A 165 -35.35 -1.22 7.11
C VAL A 165 -35.21 -2.11 5.87
N TYR A 166 -33.99 -2.28 5.38
CA TYR A 166 -33.70 -3.20 4.31
C TYR A 166 -33.20 -4.53 4.90
N LYS A 167 -33.90 -5.63 4.58
CA LYS A 167 -33.45 -6.96 4.98
C LYS A 167 -32.18 -7.33 4.20
N ILE A 168 -31.16 -7.74 4.93
CA ILE A 168 -29.91 -8.26 4.35
C ILE A 168 -29.98 -9.78 4.27
N SER A 169 -30.23 -10.45 5.41
CA SER A 169 -30.31 -11.92 5.48
C SER A 169 -31.15 -12.38 6.67
N ASP A 170 -31.64 -13.61 6.62
CA ASP A 170 -32.08 -14.33 7.82
C ASP A 170 -30.85 -14.95 8.48
N VAL A 171 -30.61 -14.63 9.74
CA VAL A 171 -29.48 -15.20 10.50
C VAL A 171 -29.90 -16.55 11.12
N ASN A 172 -31.13 -16.63 11.59
CA ASN A 172 -31.78 -17.85 12.07
C ASN A 172 -33.31 -17.64 12.12
N ALA A 173 -34.05 -18.62 12.60
CA ALA A 173 -35.52 -18.54 12.66
C ALA A 173 -36.06 -17.35 13.48
N THR A 174 -35.25 -16.76 14.37
CA THR A 174 -35.66 -15.70 15.30
C THR A 174 -35.10 -14.33 14.94
N TRP A 175 -33.96 -14.25 14.29
CA TRP A 175 -33.22 -13.01 14.04
C TRP A 175 -32.92 -12.79 12.56
N MET A 176 -33.11 -11.55 12.08
CA MET A 176 -32.66 -11.10 10.77
C MET A 176 -31.66 -9.97 10.89
N GLN A 177 -30.69 -9.93 9.96
CA GLN A 177 -29.79 -8.81 9.77
C GLN A 177 -30.48 -7.78 8.86
N VAL A 178 -30.42 -6.53 9.26
CA VAL A 178 -31.04 -5.40 8.54
C VAL A 178 -30.04 -4.25 8.37
N GLN A 179 -30.24 -3.49 7.30
CA GLN A 179 -29.65 -2.18 7.12
C GLN A 179 -30.67 -1.11 7.42
N LEU A 180 -30.32 -0.17 8.27
CA LEU A 180 -31.11 1.00 8.61
C LEU A 180 -31.09 2.03 7.47
N THR A 181 -32.02 2.97 7.48
CA THR A 181 -32.11 4.05 6.47
C THR A 181 -30.92 5.04 6.53
N ASP A 182 -30.19 5.07 7.66
CA ASP A 182 -28.96 5.84 7.84
C ASP A 182 -27.68 5.07 7.46
N GLY A 183 -27.84 3.87 6.85
CA GLY A 183 -26.75 3.04 6.35
C GLY A 183 -26.16 2.06 7.37
N ARG A 184 -26.44 2.19 8.67
CA ARG A 184 -25.94 1.28 9.70
C ARG A 184 -26.55 -0.11 9.59
N TYR A 185 -25.82 -1.13 10.04
CA TYR A 185 -26.26 -2.51 10.10
C TYR A 185 -26.55 -2.93 11.53
N GLY A 186 -27.51 -3.85 11.71
CA GLY A 186 -27.80 -4.43 13.01
C GLY A 186 -28.74 -5.62 12.90
N TYR A 187 -29.12 -6.16 14.05
CA TYR A 187 -29.94 -7.36 14.15
C TYR A 187 -31.27 -7.03 14.85
N VAL A 188 -32.37 -7.52 14.27
CA VAL A 188 -33.71 -7.37 14.82
C VAL A 188 -34.40 -8.73 14.88
N MET A 189 -35.36 -8.88 15.81
CA MET A 189 -36.15 -10.10 15.87
C MET A 189 -37.17 -10.15 14.71
N SER A 190 -37.09 -11.23 13.92
CA SER A 190 -37.89 -11.41 12.70
C SER A 190 -39.40 -11.31 12.94
N ARG A 191 -39.90 -11.79 14.09
CA ARG A 191 -41.32 -11.76 14.44
C ARG A 191 -41.94 -10.36 14.57
N TYR A 192 -41.12 -9.32 14.73
CA TYR A 192 -41.55 -7.92 14.81
C TYR A 192 -41.34 -7.16 13.51
N MET A 193 -41.18 -7.87 12.41
CA MET A 193 -40.93 -7.31 11.09
C MET A 193 -41.95 -7.85 10.09
N THR A 194 -42.54 -6.97 9.31
CA THR A 194 -43.44 -7.34 8.22
C THR A 194 -42.86 -6.88 6.88
N PHE A 195 -43.01 -7.74 5.86
CA PHE A 195 -42.58 -7.38 4.50
C PHE A 195 -43.50 -6.30 3.92
N VAL A 196 -42.93 -5.25 3.33
CA VAL A 196 -43.64 -4.13 2.76
C VAL A 196 -43.61 -4.11 1.24
N SER A 197 -42.42 -4.23 0.66
CA SER A 197 -42.26 -4.19 -0.80
C SER A 197 -40.89 -4.67 -1.23
N THR A 198 -40.75 -5.03 -2.51
CA THR A 198 -39.48 -5.08 -3.23
C THR A 198 -39.34 -3.70 -3.88
N GLY A 199 -38.60 -2.78 -3.26
CA GLY A 199 -38.57 -1.38 -3.69
C GLY A 199 -37.42 -1.07 -4.63
N SER A 200 -37.76 -0.51 -5.76
CA SER A 200 -36.90 0.43 -6.49
C SER A 200 -37.39 1.83 -6.10
N SER A 201 -36.44 2.70 -5.68
CA SER A 201 -36.55 4.14 -5.42
C SER A 201 -37.30 4.64 -4.17
N THR A 202 -36.66 5.56 -3.52
CA THR A 202 -37.05 6.44 -2.41
C THR A 202 -38.29 7.27 -2.75
N PRO A 203 -39.32 7.37 -1.88
CA PRO A 203 -40.27 8.46 -1.97
C PRO A 203 -39.70 9.73 -1.35
N ALA A 204 -39.69 10.80 -2.12
CA ALA A 204 -39.45 12.16 -1.65
C ALA A 204 -40.56 12.65 -0.74
N PRO A 205 -40.30 13.54 0.22
CA PRO A 205 -41.34 14.17 1.03
C PRO A 205 -42.19 15.09 0.16
N THR A 206 -43.52 15.01 0.34
CA THR A 206 -44.53 15.83 -0.32
C THR A 206 -44.31 17.31 0.01
N ALA A 207 -43.95 18.10 -0.97
CA ALA A 207 -43.84 19.54 -0.87
C ALA A 207 -45.15 20.20 -1.27
N THR A 208 -45.57 21.20 -0.49
CA THR A 208 -46.67 22.13 -0.73
C THR A 208 -46.49 22.89 -2.06
N PRO A 209 -47.49 23.16 -2.85
CA PRO A 209 -47.35 23.74 -4.17
C PRO A 209 -46.89 25.18 -4.14
N ARG A 210 -45.77 25.47 -4.76
CA ARG A 210 -45.28 26.81 -5.09
C ARG A 210 -45.37 27.04 -6.57
N VAL A 211 -45.89 28.20 -6.92
CA VAL A 211 -46.15 28.77 -8.22
C VAL A 211 -45.05 28.50 -9.26
N THR A 212 -45.47 28.05 -10.43
CA THR A 212 -44.68 27.72 -11.63
C THR A 212 -43.89 28.90 -12.18
N ALA A 213 -42.58 28.76 -12.20
CA ALA A 213 -41.69 29.49 -13.12
C ALA A 213 -41.28 28.56 -14.26
N ALA A 214 -41.18 29.10 -15.48
CA ALA A 214 -40.94 28.38 -16.71
C ALA A 214 -39.68 27.47 -16.66
N PRO A 215 -39.67 26.33 -17.38
CA PRO A 215 -38.57 25.37 -17.31
C PRO A 215 -37.27 25.94 -17.87
N ALA A 216 -36.22 25.89 -17.04
CA ALA A 216 -34.87 26.12 -17.50
C ALA A 216 -34.40 24.93 -18.36
N PRO A 217 -33.61 25.13 -19.41
CA PRO A 217 -33.16 24.05 -20.29
C PRO A 217 -32.36 23.02 -19.50
N THR A 218 -32.75 21.76 -19.62
CA THR A 218 -32.08 20.60 -19.01
C THR A 218 -30.68 20.48 -19.55
N ALA A 219 -29.66 20.73 -18.71
CA ALA A 219 -28.28 20.52 -19.09
C ALA A 219 -27.99 19.01 -19.20
N THR A 220 -27.39 18.61 -20.29
CA THR A 220 -26.99 17.22 -20.59
C THR A 220 -26.06 16.68 -19.49
N ALA A 221 -26.20 15.39 -19.14
CA ALA A 221 -25.29 14.71 -18.21
C ALA A 221 -23.83 14.92 -18.68
N GLY A 222 -22.93 15.35 -17.78
CA GLY A 222 -21.55 15.69 -18.10
C GLY A 222 -21.24 17.18 -18.29
N ALA A 223 -22.24 18.05 -18.39
CA ALA A 223 -22.00 19.50 -18.65
C ALA A 223 -21.17 20.20 -17.55
N PHE A 224 -21.14 19.65 -16.34
CA PHE A 224 -20.45 20.22 -15.17
C PHE A 224 -19.23 19.43 -14.71
N ASP A 225 -18.87 18.34 -15.41
CA ASP A 225 -17.71 17.53 -15.06
C ASP A 225 -16.42 18.35 -15.09
N GLY A 226 -15.58 18.21 -14.07
CA GLY A 226 -14.32 18.97 -13.93
C GLY A 226 -14.47 20.38 -13.36
N LEU A 227 -15.71 20.84 -13.05
CA LEU A 227 -15.91 22.09 -12.31
C LEU A 227 -15.87 21.81 -10.79
N GLU A 228 -15.29 22.74 -10.05
CA GLU A 228 -15.31 22.67 -8.57
C GLU A 228 -16.72 22.97 -8.01
N ALA A 229 -16.96 22.49 -6.78
CA ALA A 229 -18.10 22.89 -6.00
C ALA A 229 -18.17 24.41 -5.81
N GLY A 230 -19.37 24.93 -5.78
CA GLY A 230 -19.65 26.36 -5.67
C GLY A 230 -20.64 26.84 -6.72
N ASP A 231 -20.84 28.13 -6.79
CA ASP A 231 -21.75 28.74 -7.74
C ASP A 231 -21.21 28.66 -9.18
N ILE A 232 -21.93 27.99 -10.03
CA ILE A 232 -21.59 27.84 -11.44
C ILE A 232 -22.25 28.95 -12.24
N TYR A 233 -21.42 29.62 -13.02
CA TYR A 233 -21.83 30.64 -13.98
C TYR A 233 -21.51 30.20 -15.41
N GLN A 234 -22.32 30.64 -16.35
CA GLN A 234 -22.14 30.41 -17.77
C GLN A 234 -21.86 31.74 -18.49
N ALA A 235 -20.88 31.74 -19.37
CA ALA A 235 -20.62 32.86 -20.26
C ALA A 235 -21.77 33.04 -21.26
N THR A 236 -22.40 34.22 -21.29
CA THR A 236 -23.51 34.56 -22.19
C THR A 236 -23.04 35.15 -23.53
N ALA A 237 -21.75 35.50 -23.59
CA ALA A 237 -21.06 35.95 -24.81
C ALA A 237 -19.57 35.57 -24.68
N ASN A 238 -18.82 35.71 -25.78
CA ASN A 238 -17.36 35.59 -25.73
C ASN A 238 -16.79 36.65 -24.77
N VAL A 239 -16.12 36.26 -23.73
CA VAL A 239 -15.57 37.15 -22.71
C VAL A 239 -14.12 36.84 -22.39
N ASN A 240 -13.29 37.85 -22.25
CA ASN A 240 -11.91 37.68 -21.84
C ASN A 240 -11.81 37.27 -20.34
N LEU A 241 -11.10 36.17 -20.07
CA LEU A 241 -10.59 35.81 -18.76
C LEU A 241 -9.27 36.54 -18.53
N ARG A 242 -9.23 37.51 -17.61
CA ARG A 242 -8.11 38.45 -17.44
C ARG A 242 -7.26 38.15 -16.24
N SER A 243 -6.05 38.70 -16.21
CA SER A 243 -5.13 38.58 -15.07
C SER A 243 -5.52 39.45 -13.86
N GLY A 244 -6.41 40.42 -14.05
CA GLY A 244 -6.91 41.32 -12.99
C GLY A 244 -8.31 41.86 -13.29
N PRO A 245 -8.98 42.52 -12.29
CA PRO A 245 -10.34 43.01 -12.38
C PRO A 245 -10.44 44.36 -13.09
N GLY A 246 -10.21 44.36 -14.41
CA GLY A 246 -10.29 45.58 -15.23
C GLY A 246 -9.96 45.31 -16.69
N VAL A 247 -10.45 46.17 -17.62
CA VAL A 247 -10.22 46.01 -19.05
C VAL A 247 -8.77 46.24 -19.47
N GLY A 248 -7.98 46.96 -18.63
CA GLY A 248 -6.55 47.20 -18.87
C GLY A 248 -5.65 45.98 -18.54
N TYR A 249 -6.17 44.97 -17.84
CA TYR A 249 -5.38 43.76 -17.53
C TYR A 249 -5.34 42.82 -18.73
N GLY A 250 -4.19 42.14 -18.91
CA GLY A 250 -3.97 41.19 -20.00
C GLY A 250 -4.99 40.04 -20.01
N SER A 251 -5.43 39.66 -21.22
CA SER A 251 -6.30 38.48 -21.40
C SER A 251 -5.45 37.22 -21.30
N LYS A 252 -5.83 36.31 -20.42
CA LYS A 252 -5.23 34.96 -20.33
C LYS A 252 -5.81 34.03 -21.39
N ARG A 253 -7.12 34.11 -21.64
CA ARG A 253 -7.86 33.38 -22.67
C ARG A 253 -9.24 33.99 -22.89
N ILE A 254 -9.91 33.56 -23.93
CA ILE A 254 -11.31 33.91 -24.18
C ILE A 254 -12.17 32.72 -23.72
N LEU A 255 -13.18 33.01 -22.88
CA LEU A 255 -14.26 32.10 -22.61
C LEU A 255 -15.33 32.27 -23.67
N THR A 256 -15.60 31.23 -24.43
CA THR A 256 -16.64 31.28 -25.47
C THR A 256 -18.03 31.24 -24.86
N THR A 257 -19.02 31.74 -25.57
CA THR A 257 -20.44 31.64 -25.18
C THR A 257 -20.78 30.19 -24.82
N GLY A 258 -21.43 29.99 -23.68
CA GLY A 258 -21.78 28.67 -23.21
C GLY A 258 -20.76 28.05 -22.23
N THR A 259 -19.54 28.59 -22.14
CA THR A 259 -18.50 28.09 -21.22
C THR A 259 -18.95 28.21 -19.77
N TYR A 260 -18.86 27.11 -19.00
CA TYR A 260 -19.12 27.09 -17.57
C TYR A 260 -17.85 27.34 -16.76
N VAL A 261 -18.00 28.11 -15.67
CA VAL A 261 -16.94 28.42 -14.71
C VAL A 261 -17.48 28.36 -13.28
N THR A 262 -16.62 28.05 -12.32
CA THR A 262 -16.94 28.17 -10.89
C THR A 262 -16.62 29.57 -10.40
N LEU A 263 -17.57 30.26 -9.79
CA LEU A 263 -17.34 31.52 -9.11
C LEU A 263 -16.50 31.29 -7.86
N LYS A 264 -15.41 32.02 -7.70
CA LYS A 264 -14.57 31.99 -6.50
C LYS A 264 -14.78 33.22 -5.62
N ASN A 265 -15.03 34.38 -6.23
CA ASN A 265 -15.34 35.61 -5.51
C ASN A 265 -16.04 36.63 -6.41
N LYS A 266 -16.98 37.38 -5.86
CA LYS A 266 -17.53 38.61 -6.46
C LYS A 266 -16.66 39.78 -6.01
N VAL A 267 -15.71 40.16 -6.85
CA VAL A 267 -14.69 41.17 -6.52
C VAL A 267 -15.29 42.56 -6.49
N SER A 268 -16.23 42.83 -7.38
CA SER A 268 -17.03 44.06 -7.44
C SER A 268 -18.36 43.77 -8.14
N THR A 269 -19.21 44.77 -8.30
CA THR A 269 -20.44 44.67 -9.14
C THR A 269 -20.11 44.27 -10.57
N ASP A 270 -18.95 44.68 -11.09
CA ASP A 270 -18.54 44.52 -12.49
C ASP A 270 -17.61 43.34 -12.74
N TRP A 271 -16.96 42.78 -11.72
CA TRP A 271 -15.94 41.77 -11.89
C TRP A 271 -16.10 40.60 -10.94
N TYR A 272 -16.09 39.37 -11.56
CA TYR A 272 -16.05 38.10 -10.87
C TYR A 272 -14.69 37.45 -11.02
N PHE A 273 -14.16 36.89 -9.93
CA PHE A 273 -13.01 35.99 -9.92
C PHE A 273 -13.51 34.57 -10.07
N VAL A 274 -13.09 33.89 -11.12
CA VAL A 274 -13.61 32.58 -11.50
C VAL A 274 -12.50 31.58 -11.76
N ARG A 275 -12.86 30.29 -11.71
CA ARG A 275 -12.02 29.17 -12.13
C ARG A 275 -12.69 28.43 -13.28
N THR A 276 -11.93 28.14 -14.33
CA THR A 276 -12.39 27.33 -15.47
C THR A 276 -12.29 25.83 -15.14
N ARG A 277 -12.90 24.98 -15.97
CA ARG A 277 -12.83 23.52 -15.88
C ARG A 277 -11.37 23.02 -15.87
N GLU A 278 -10.50 23.61 -16.68
CA GLU A 278 -9.08 23.26 -16.80
C GLU A 278 -8.21 23.86 -15.68
N GLY A 279 -8.83 24.40 -14.62
CA GLY A 279 -8.12 24.92 -13.47
C GLY A 279 -7.57 26.34 -13.61
N VAL A 280 -7.83 27.05 -14.70
CA VAL A 280 -7.31 28.41 -14.90
C VAL A 280 -8.14 29.42 -14.12
N TYR A 281 -7.47 30.21 -13.28
CA TYR A 281 -8.07 31.29 -12.52
C TYR A 281 -7.93 32.62 -13.27
N GLY A 282 -8.96 33.48 -13.15
CA GLY A 282 -8.93 34.82 -13.71
C GLY A 282 -10.18 35.61 -13.42
N TYR A 283 -10.22 36.82 -13.96
CA TYR A 283 -11.30 37.79 -13.77
C TYR A 283 -12.12 37.91 -15.03
N VAL A 284 -13.45 37.87 -14.88
CA VAL A 284 -14.40 38.05 -15.98
C VAL A 284 -15.37 39.17 -15.63
N ARG A 285 -15.90 39.85 -16.64
CA ARG A 285 -16.91 40.88 -16.43
C ARG A 285 -18.25 40.22 -16.08
N SER A 286 -18.82 40.61 -14.95
CA SER A 286 -20.04 40.01 -14.39
C SER A 286 -21.24 40.08 -15.34
N SER A 287 -21.35 41.15 -16.13
CA SER A 287 -22.45 41.36 -17.10
C SER A 287 -22.51 40.30 -18.22
N TYR A 288 -21.42 39.56 -18.42
CA TYR A 288 -21.37 38.45 -19.38
C TYR A 288 -21.51 37.08 -18.74
N MET A 289 -21.89 37.04 -17.44
CA MET A 289 -21.99 35.80 -16.69
C MET A 289 -23.40 35.58 -16.15
N ARG A 290 -23.99 34.45 -16.48
CA ARG A 290 -25.30 34.05 -15.97
C ARG A 290 -25.12 32.95 -14.91
N TYR A 291 -25.71 33.12 -13.74
CA TYR A 291 -25.80 32.06 -12.74
C TYR A 291 -26.59 30.87 -13.31
N VAL A 292 -26.12 29.67 -13.09
CA VAL A 292 -26.72 28.43 -13.54
C VAL A 292 -27.27 27.63 -12.37
N ARG A 293 -26.41 27.29 -11.45
CA ARG A 293 -26.72 26.52 -10.24
C ARG A 293 -25.56 26.57 -9.26
N THR A 294 -25.82 26.16 -8.02
CA THR A 294 -24.75 25.81 -7.08
C THR A 294 -24.48 24.31 -7.19
N LEU A 295 -23.24 23.93 -7.47
CA LEU A 295 -22.78 22.56 -7.27
C LEU A 295 -22.51 22.41 -5.77
N ALA A 296 -23.23 21.52 -5.13
CA ALA A 296 -22.92 21.14 -3.76
C ALA A 296 -21.48 20.69 -3.68
N ALA A 297 -20.75 21.11 -2.65
CA ALA A 297 -19.53 20.41 -2.30
C ALA A 297 -19.93 18.94 -2.20
N GLN A 298 -19.29 18.09 -2.99
CA GLN A 298 -19.34 16.66 -2.70
C GLN A 298 -18.97 16.57 -1.21
N PRO A 299 -19.77 15.90 -0.36
CA PRO A 299 -19.42 15.83 1.04
C PRO A 299 -17.96 15.41 1.07
N THR A 300 -17.10 16.26 1.62
CA THR A 300 -15.73 15.88 1.92
C THR A 300 -15.90 14.59 2.69
N PRO A 301 -15.41 13.44 2.21
CA PRO A 301 -15.52 12.23 3.00
C PRO A 301 -15.04 12.61 4.38
N THR A 302 -15.86 12.34 5.40
CA THR A 302 -15.45 12.53 6.81
C THR A 302 -14.05 12.02 6.87
N PRO A 303 -13.05 12.76 7.39
CA PRO A 303 -11.65 12.33 7.32
C PRO A 303 -11.61 10.90 7.84
N THR A 304 -11.54 9.95 6.93
CA THR A 304 -11.44 8.54 7.29
C THR A 304 -10.11 8.50 8.02
N GLN A 305 -10.11 8.09 9.26
CA GLN A 305 -8.89 8.05 10.06
C GLN A 305 -7.79 7.39 9.21
N ALA A 306 -6.67 8.08 9.07
CA ALA A 306 -5.55 7.59 8.28
C ALA A 306 -5.16 6.19 8.78
N ILE A 307 -4.96 5.26 7.86
CA ILE A 307 -4.50 3.90 8.17
C ILE A 307 -3.03 3.98 8.58
N VAL A 308 -2.24 4.72 7.79
CA VAL A 308 -0.81 4.84 8.01
C VAL A 308 -0.54 5.93 9.03
N ASN A 309 -0.14 5.51 10.24
CA ASN A 309 0.25 6.44 11.30
C ASN A 309 1.64 7.04 11.01
N THR A 310 1.68 8.35 10.83
CA THR A 310 2.91 9.11 10.52
C THR A 310 3.44 9.91 11.70
N THR A 311 3.00 9.60 12.91
CA THR A 311 3.42 10.30 14.14
C THR A 311 4.35 9.47 15.01
N GLU A 312 4.46 8.17 14.77
CA GLU A 312 5.29 7.25 15.52
C GLU A 312 6.70 7.15 14.90
N GLN A 313 7.73 7.15 15.77
CA GLN A 313 9.12 7.03 15.36
C GLN A 313 9.40 5.69 14.67
N LEU A 314 8.84 4.61 15.18
CA LEU A 314 9.08 3.27 14.66
C LEU A 314 7.92 2.84 13.76
N TYR A 315 8.28 2.42 12.57
CA TYR A 315 7.34 1.80 11.63
C TYR A 315 7.81 0.38 11.32
N SER A 316 7.26 -0.58 12.07
CA SER A 316 7.72 -1.97 12.03
C SER A 316 7.20 -2.73 10.81
N PHE A 317 7.83 -3.87 10.54
CA PHE A 317 7.37 -4.80 9.51
C PHE A 317 5.94 -5.30 9.77
N ASP A 318 5.60 -5.61 11.05
CA ASP A 318 4.25 -6.04 11.40
C ASP A 318 3.22 -4.92 11.24
N GLN A 319 3.58 -3.68 11.58
CA GLN A 319 2.73 -2.52 11.34
C GLN A 319 2.46 -2.34 9.85
N MET A 320 3.51 -2.44 9.01
CA MET A 320 3.38 -2.36 7.56
C MET A 320 2.43 -3.43 7.01
N LYS A 321 2.57 -4.71 7.42
CA LYS A 321 1.67 -5.79 7.01
C LYS A 321 0.22 -5.52 7.41
N SER A 322 0.01 -5.04 8.65
CA SER A 322 -1.31 -4.66 9.15
C SER A 322 -1.93 -3.53 8.32
N ASP A 323 -1.16 -2.51 7.98
CA ASP A 323 -1.65 -1.37 7.20
C ASP A 323 -1.93 -1.76 5.75
N ILE A 324 -1.12 -2.65 5.14
CA ILE A 324 -1.40 -3.24 3.83
C ILE A 324 -2.75 -3.97 3.84
N ALA A 325 -3.03 -4.76 4.86
CA ALA A 325 -4.30 -5.47 4.99
C ALA A 325 -5.49 -4.49 5.08
N LYS A 326 -5.39 -3.46 5.91
CA LYS A 326 -6.41 -2.41 6.05
C LYS A 326 -6.62 -1.62 4.76
N LEU A 327 -5.54 -1.31 4.02
CA LEU A 327 -5.65 -0.64 2.72
C LEU A 327 -6.41 -1.50 1.71
N TYR A 328 -6.12 -2.80 1.68
CA TYR A 328 -6.85 -3.73 0.81
C TYR A 328 -8.34 -3.82 1.15
N GLU A 329 -8.68 -3.85 2.44
CA GLU A 329 -10.07 -3.88 2.89
C GLU A 329 -10.81 -2.56 2.58
N ARG A 330 -10.13 -1.43 2.76
CA ARG A 330 -10.74 -0.09 2.54
C ARG A 330 -10.96 0.23 1.07
N TYR A 331 -10.06 -0.26 0.18
CA TYR A 331 -10.07 0.08 -1.25
C TYR A 331 -10.18 -1.17 -2.15
N PRO A 332 -11.30 -1.93 -2.05
CA PRO A 332 -11.49 -3.15 -2.81
C PRO A 332 -11.48 -2.87 -4.31
N GLY A 333 -10.68 -3.63 -5.06
CA GLY A 333 -10.51 -3.49 -6.51
C GLY A 333 -9.56 -2.38 -6.96
N MET A 334 -9.07 -1.52 -6.04
CA MET A 334 -8.06 -0.51 -6.34
C MET A 334 -6.64 -1.00 -6.03
N VAL A 335 -6.48 -1.79 -4.97
CA VAL A 335 -5.30 -2.61 -4.75
C VAL A 335 -5.45 -3.85 -5.61
N ALA A 336 -4.78 -3.86 -6.76
CA ALA A 336 -4.96 -4.90 -7.78
C ALA A 336 -4.30 -6.21 -7.38
N SER A 337 -3.20 -6.16 -6.63
CA SER A 337 -2.46 -7.33 -6.20
C SER A 337 -1.67 -7.07 -4.92
N ARG A 338 -1.51 -8.13 -4.12
CA ARG A 338 -0.62 -8.23 -2.96
C ARG A 338 0.11 -9.56 -3.07
N VAL A 339 1.41 -9.53 -3.22
CA VAL A 339 2.21 -10.75 -3.41
C VAL A 339 3.47 -10.72 -2.53
N ALA A 340 3.98 -11.89 -2.20
CA ALA A 340 5.34 -12.03 -1.71
C ALA A 340 6.27 -12.23 -2.91
N ILE A 341 7.28 -11.37 -3.06
CA ILE A 341 8.24 -11.46 -4.17
C ILE A 341 9.40 -12.42 -3.87
N GLY A 342 9.52 -12.87 -2.65
CA GLY A 342 10.53 -13.78 -2.13
C GLY A 342 10.58 -13.70 -0.60
N ASN A 343 11.56 -14.39 -0.03
CA ASN A 343 11.81 -14.39 1.40
C ASN A 343 13.16 -13.76 1.71
N THR A 344 13.30 -13.19 2.92
CA THR A 344 14.60 -12.78 3.46
C THR A 344 15.43 -13.99 3.85
N MET A 345 16.69 -13.74 4.22
CA MET A 345 17.57 -14.77 4.74
C MET A 345 17.08 -15.39 6.06
N TRP A 346 16.20 -14.72 6.82
CA TRP A 346 15.53 -15.27 8.00
C TRP A 346 14.11 -15.79 7.71
N ASN A 347 13.79 -15.99 6.42
CA ASN A 347 12.52 -16.54 5.94
C ASN A 347 11.29 -15.65 6.18
N GLU A 348 11.47 -14.34 6.34
CA GLU A 348 10.35 -13.38 6.30
C GLU A 348 9.99 -13.06 4.85
N GLN A 349 8.71 -13.04 4.52
CA GLN A 349 8.28 -12.74 3.16
C GLN A 349 8.42 -11.24 2.85
N ILE A 350 8.91 -10.93 1.65
CA ILE A 350 9.09 -9.56 1.16
C ILE A 350 7.84 -9.14 0.39
N PRO A 351 7.04 -8.17 0.89
CA PRO A 351 5.77 -7.82 0.29
C PRO A 351 5.90 -6.86 -0.90
N ALA A 352 5.09 -7.10 -1.93
CA ALA A 352 4.83 -6.14 -3.00
C ALA A 352 3.33 -5.89 -3.16
N ILE A 353 2.98 -4.64 -3.49
CA ILE A 353 1.59 -4.20 -3.68
C ILE A 353 1.49 -3.53 -5.04
N CYS A 354 0.49 -3.92 -5.83
CA CYS A 354 0.14 -3.22 -7.07
C CYS A 354 -1.13 -2.39 -6.87
N ILE A 355 -1.07 -1.12 -7.22
CA ILE A 355 -2.26 -0.28 -7.34
C ILE A 355 -2.50 0.14 -8.79
N GLY A 356 -3.77 0.25 -9.16
CA GLY A 356 -4.18 0.55 -10.53
C GLY A 356 -4.40 -0.70 -11.38
N ASN A 357 -4.34 -0.57 -12.69
CA ASN A 357 -4.57 -1.68 -13.62
C ASN A 357 -3.32 -2.57 -13.76
N GLN A 358 -3.30 -3.70 -13.08
CA GLN A 358 -2.17 -4.66 -13.14
C GLN A 358 -1.88 -5.16 -14.56
N SER A 359 -2.90 -5.18 -15.44
CA SER A 359 -2.76 -5.59 -16.85
C SER A 359 -2.26 -4.45 -17.77
N ALA A 360 -1.94 -3.28 -17.21
CA ALA A 360 -1.41 -2.17 -18.00
C ALA A 360 -0.07 -2.56 -18.66
N SER A 361 0.15 -2.08 -19.87
CA SER A 361 1.40 -2.30 -20.62
C SER A 361 2.60 -1.54 -20.06
N LYS A 362 2.36 -0.66 -19.07
CA LYS A 362 3.36 0.17 -18.41
C LYS A 362 3.19 0.07 -16.90
N ALA A 363 4.30 0.04 -16.18
CA ALA A 363 4.34 0.06 -14.72
C ALA A 363 5.50 0.92 -14.21
N LEU A 364 5.28 1.53 -13.06
CA LEU A 364 6.31 2.16 -12.21
C LEU A 364 6.64 1.21 -11.07
N LEU A 365 7.91 1.08 -10.70
CA LEU A 365 8.33 0.44 -9.47
C LEU A 365 8.76 1.51 -8.45
N ILE A 366 8.26 1.40 -7.22
CA ILE A 366 8.70 2.23 -6.08
C ILE A 366 9.11 1.31 -4.95
N ASP A 367 10.32 1.46 -4.45
CA ASP A 367 10.85 0.62 -3.40
C ASP A 367 11.55 1.42 -2.29
N GLY A 368 11.73 0.76 -1.14
CA GLY A 368 12.42 1.33 0.01
C GLY A 368 12.74 0.28 1.07
N GLY A 369 13.29 0.74 2.20
CA GLY A 369 13.63 -0.15 3.32
C GLY A 369 14.68 -1.21 2.96
N ILE A 370 15.52 -0.97 1.96
CA ILE A 370 16.64 -1.87 1.62
C ILE A 370 17.72 -1.85 2.70
N HIS A 371 17.87 -0.73 3.41
CA HIS A 371 18.74 -0.62 4.57
C HIS A 371 17.93 -0.61 5.87
N GLY A 372 18.34 -1.42 6.83
CA GLY A 372 17.59 -1.63 8.07
C GLY A 372 17.25 -0.36 8.86
N ARG A 373 18.19 0.59 8.95
CA ARG A 373 18.01 1.86 9.69
C ARG A 373 17.19 2.93 8.94
N GLU A 374 16.76 2.65 7.69
CA GLU A 374 16.15 3.64 6.80
C GLU A 374 14.62 3.44 6.64
N TYR A 375 13.95 2.97 7.69
CA TYR A 375 12.51 2.66 7.70
C TYR A 375 11.59 3.87 7.52
N MET A 376 12.12 5.10 7.54
CA MET A 376 11.40 6.30 7.11
C MET A 376 10.98 6.22 5.64
N SER A 377 11.77 5.57 4.80
CA SER A 377 11.43 5.32 3.39
C SER A 377 10.21 4.41 3.25
N THR A 378 10.12 3.37 4.07
CA THR A 378 8.93 2.49 4.15
C THR A 378 7.68 3.29 4.55
N LEU A 379 7.78 4.11 5.60
CA LEU A 379 6.67 4.94 6.07
C LEU A 379 6.18 5.90 4.96
N LEU A 380 7.11 6.53 4.25
CA LEU A 380 6.78 7.42 3.12
C LEU A 380 6.01 6.66 2.03
N ILE A 381 6.50 5.48 1.62
CA ILE A 381 5.86 4.66 0.59
C ILE A 381 4.45 4.25 1.01
N MET A 382 4.27 3.77 2.22
CA MET A 382 2.95 3.38 2.72
C MET A 382 1.97 4.56 2.75
N ARG A 383 2.44 5.75 3.12
CA ARG A 383 1.62 6.97 3.07
C ARG A 383 1.33 7.41 1.63
N GLN A 384 2.26 7.21 0.68
CA GLN A 384 2.02 7.47 -0.75
C GLN A 384 0.95 6.52 -1.32
N ILE A 385 0.98 5.23 -0.96
CA ILE A 385 -0.06 4.26 -1.36
C ILE A 385 -1.42 4.75 -0.87
N GLU A 386 -1.57 5.04 0.43
CA GLU A 386 -2.82 5.53 0.99
C GLU A 386 -3.29 6.82 0.30
N TYR A 387 -2.38 7.78 0.10
CA TYR A 387 -2.70 9.04 -0.58
C TYR A 387 -3.21 8.85 -2.01
N LEU A 388 -2.59 7.98 -2.79
CA LEU A 388 -3.03 7.71 -4.16
C LEU A 388 -4.39 7.03 -4.20
N LEU A 389 -4.67 6.13 -3.26
CA LEU A 389 -5.95 5.45 -3.11
C LEU A 389 -7.07 6.41 -2.67
N ASP A 390 -6.78 7.34 -1.74
CA ASP A 390 -7.72 8.37 -1.27
C ASP A 390 -8.05 9.42 -2.35
N ASN A 391 -7.10 9.69 -3.26
CA ASN A 391 -7.15 10.86 -4.13
C ASN A 391 -7.28 10.51 -5.63
N GLN A 392 -8.01 9.44 -5.97
CA GLN A 392 -8.20 8.98 -7.35
C GLN A 392 -8.73 10.08 -8.29
N ASN A 393 -9.56 10.97 -7.78
CA ASN A 393 -10.14 12.09 -8.53
C ASN A 393 -9.28 13.36 -8.51
N ALA A 394 -8.17 13.38 -7.75
CA ALA A 394 -7.29 14.53 -7.74
C ALA A 394 -6.57 14.67 -9.09
N MET A 395 -6.45 15.92 -9.53
CA MET A 395 -5.80 16.26 -10.80
C MET A 395 -4.31 16.44 -10.61
N TYR A 396 -3.54 15.80 -11.46
CA TYR A 396 -2.12 16.05 -11.64
C TYR A 396 -1.84 16.36 -13.12
N ASP A 397 -1.37 17.56 -13.41
CA ASP A 397 -1.01 18.02 -14.77
C ASP A 397 -2.02 17.63 -15.86
N GLY A 398 -3.30 17.96 -15.62
CA GLY A 398 -4.40 17.77 -16.59
C GLY A 398 -5.03 16.37 -16.60
N ARG A 399 -4.58 15.42 -15.78
CA ARG A 399 -5.14 14.06 -15.67
C ARG A 399 -5.50 13.73 -14.23
N THR A 400 -6.52 12.90 -14.01
CA THR A 400 -6.80 12.38 -12.67
C THR A 400 -5.83 11.25 -12.31
N ILE A 401 -5.49 11.11 -11.02
CA ILE A 401 -4.65 10.01 -10.53
C ILE A 401 -5.25 8.67 -10.95
N GLY A 402 -6.56 8.47 -10.80
CA GLY A 402 -7.23 7.22 -11.18
C GLY A 402 -7.13 6.92 -12.67
N SER A 403 -7.25 7.95 -13.56
CA SER A 403 -7.07 7.73 -15.00
C SER A 403 -5.66 7.30 -15.36
N MET A 404 -4.65 7.87 -14.68
CA MET A 404 -3.25 7.49 -14.90
C MET A 404 -2.98 6.07 -14.40
N LEU A 405 -3.53 5.68 -13.24
CA LEU A 405 -3.40 4.34 -12.67
C LEU A 405 -4.06 3.26 -13.55
N ASN A 406 -5.05 3.61 -14.37
CA ASN A 406 -5.63 2.69 -15.35
C ASN A 406 -4.70 2.41 -16.56
N GLU A 407 -3.84 3.35 -16.91
CA GLU A 407 -2.92 3.24 -18.06
C GLU A 407 -1.52 2.77 -17.67
N CYS A 408 -1.13 3.02 -16.41
CA CYS A 408 0.17 2.66 -15.85
C CYS A 408 -0.02 2.30 -14.37
N CYS A 409 0.14 1.04 -13.99
CA CYS A 409 0.07 0.66 -12.57
C CYS A 409 1.35 1.02 -11.82
N ILE A 410 1.28 1.03 -10.50
CA ILE A 410 2.46 1.15 -9.64
C ILE A 410 2.60 -0.11 -8.81
N TRP A 411 3.77 -0.73 -8.90
CA TRP A 411 4.24 -1.71 -7.96
C TRP A 411 5.04 -1.03 -6.85
N PHE A 412 4.69 -1.33 -5.60
CA PHE A 412 5.42 -0.88 -4.42
C PHE A 412 6.03 -2.08 -3.70
N VAL A 413 7.33 -1.97 -3.37
CA VAL A 413 8.03 -2.88 -2.46
C VAL A 413 8.47 -2.04 -1.24
N PRO A 414 7.59 -1.86 -0.24
CA PRO A 414 7.82 -0.84 0.78
C PRO A 414 8.98 -1.15 1.72
N MET A 415 9.34 -2.43 1.89
CA MET A 415 10.41 -2.87 2.79
C MET A 415 11.10 -4.11 2.20
N ILE A 416 12.25 -3.89 1.55
CA ILE A 416 13.05 -4.98 0.95
C ILE A 416 13.75 -5.81 2.03
N ASN A 417 14.14 -5.19 3.16
CA ASN A 417 14.97 -5.78 4.22
C ASN A 417 14.26 -5.80 5.59
N PRO A 418 13.20 -6.60 5.76
CA PRO A 418 12.50 -6.71 7.06
C PRO A 418 13.40 -7.13 8.22
N ASP A 419 14.36 -8.02 7.98
CA ASP A 419 15.29 -8.51 9.00
C ASP A 419 16.16 -7.37 9.52
N GLY A 420 16.76 -6.59 8.62
CA GLY A 420 17.58 -5.44 8.97
C GLY A 420 16.79 -4.34 9.68
N VAL A 421 15.55 -4.09 9.25
CA VAL A 421 14.66 -3.12 9.93
C VAL A 421 14.35 -3.58 11.35
N ARG A 422 14.01 -4.86 11.55
CA ARG A 422 13.79 -5.44 12.88
C ARG A 422 15.03 -5.26 13.76
N ILE A 423 16.22 -5.62 13.26
CA ILE A 423 17.48 -5.46 14.00
C ILE A 423 17.70 -3.99 14.40
N SER A 424 17.51 -3.06 13.47
CA SER A 424 17.69 -1.63 13.74
C SER A 424 16.71 -1.09 14.79
N GLN A 425 15.47 -1.58 14.78
CA GLN A 425 14.40 -1.10 15.68
C GLN A 425 14.42 -1.77 17.06
N THR A 426 14.67 -3.07 17.11
CA THR A 426 14.50 -3.87 18.34
C THR A 426 15.79 -4.50 18.87
N GLY A 427 16.90 -4.34 18.13
CA GLY A 427 18.18 -4.95 18.52
C GLY A 427 18.09 -6.47 18.53
N LEU A 428 18.45 -7.05 19.66
CA LEU A 428 18.48 -8.50 19.87
C LEU A 428 17.13 -9.10 20.32
N ASN A 429 16.11 -8.27 20.53
CA ASN A 429 14.83 -8.74 21.05
C ASN A 429 14.13 -9.69 20.07
N GLY A 430 13.63 -10.81 20.62
CA GLY A 430 12.91 -11.82 19.82
C GLY A 430 13.78 -12.76 18.98
N LEU A 431 15.11 -12.61 19.02
CA LEU A 431 16.06 -13.45 18.30
C LEU A 431 16.49 -14.66 19.13
N ASN A 432 16.84 -15.76 18.45
CA ASN A 432 17.46 -16.91 19.11
C ASN A 432 18.94 -16.63 19.41
N GLU A 433 19.57 -17.46 20.27
CA GLU A 433 20.95 -17.23 20.72
C GLU A 433 21.98 -17.26 19.60
N THR A 434 21.78 -18.08 18.58
CA THR A 434 22.68 -18.11 17.40
C THR A 434 22.61 -16.79 16.62
N GLN A 435 21.42 -16.29 16.37
CA GLN A 435 21.23 -14.98 15.71
C GLN A 435 21.87 -13.84 16.53
N LYS A 436 21.64 -13.83 17.85
CA LYS A 436 22.21 -12.83 18.76
C LYS A 436 23.74 -12.83 18.70
N ASN A 437 24.34 -14.00 18.87
CA ASN A 437 25.80 -14.14 18.88
C ASN A 437 26.42 -13.74 17.54
N ASN A 438 25.79 -14.13 16.42
CA ASN A 438 26.25 -13.72 15.09
C ASN A 438 26.16 -12.20 14.90
N LEU A 439 25.04 -11.58 15.29
CA LEU A 439 24.86 -10.13 15.18
C LEU A 439 25.88 -9.36 16.04
N ILE A 440 26.11 -9.78 17.27
CA ILE A 440 27.09 -9.17 18.16
C ILE A 440 28.50 -9.27 17.53
N ALA A 441 28.87 -10.45 17.01
CA ALA A 441 30.16 -10.64 16.33
C ALA A 441 30.30 -9.72 15.11
N MET A 442 29.29 -9.66 14.23
CA MET A 442 29.26 -8.78 13.06
C MET A 442 29.23 -7.29 13.41
N ASN A 443 28.76 -6.94 14.62
CA ASN A 443 28.71 -5.57 15.14
C ASN A 443 29.92 -5.24 16.05
N SER A 444 31.03 -5.92 15.85
CA SER A 444 32.29 -5.71 16.61
C SER A 444 32.11 -5.83 18.13
N GLY A 445 31.27 -6.75 18.58
CA GLY A 445 30.96 -6.98 20.00
C GLY A 445 29.91 -6.05 20.59
N SER A 446 29.42 -5.09 19.84
CA SER A 446 28.40 -4.13 20.32
C SER A 446 27.01 -4.73 20.28
N THR A 447 26.20 -4.44 21.31
CA THR A 447 24.75 -4.74 21.39
C THR A 447 23.86 -3.57 20.94
N TYR A 448 24.45 -2.48 20.43
CA TYR A 448 23.74 -1.30 19.95
C TYR A 448 23.53 -1.37 18.45
N PHE A 449 22.30 -1.62 18.01
CA PHE A 449 21.96 -1.89 16.60
C PHE A 449 21.17 -0.79 15.89
N THR A 450 20.84 0.32 16.55
CA THR A 450 20.01 1.39 15.94
C THR A 450 20.54 1.88 14.59
N ARG A 451 21.85 1.76 14.34
CA ARG A 451 22.51 2.15 13.08
C ARG A 451 22.74 1.00 12.11
N TRP A 452 22.16 -0.17 12.37
CA TRP A 452 22.30 -1.34 11.53
C TRP A 452 21.70 -1.11 10.13
N LYS A 453 22.51 -1.30 9.10
CA LYS A 453 22.17 -1.06 7.70
C LYS A 453 21.93 -2.34 6.93
N ALA A 454 22.70 -3.38 7.22
CA ALA A 454 22.74 -4.66 6.54
C ALA A 454 21.47 -5.51 6.75
N ASN A 455 21.37 -6.65 6.06
CA ASN A 455 20.37 -7.69 6.36
C ASN A 455 20.75 -8.52 7.60
N GLY A 456 20.02 -9.61 7.86
CA GLY A 456 20.25 -10.50 9.00
C GLY A 456 21.57 -11.25 8.98
N TYR A 457 22.24 -11.31 7.83
CA TYR A 457 23.55 -11.97 7.62
C TYR A 457 24.71 -10.98 7.46
N GLY A 458 24.46 -9.69 7.76
CA GLY A 458 25.49 -8.67 7.75
C GLY A 458 25.89 -8.22 6.33
N VAL A 459 25.03 -8.40 5.34
CA VAL A 459 25.24 -7.97 3.95
C VAL A 459 24.51 -6.66 3.68
N ASP A 460 25.23 -5.66 3.16
CA ASP A 460 24.64 -4.44 2.61
C ASP A 460 23.99 -4.77 1.27
N LEU A 461 22.65 -4.94 1.27
CA LEU A 461 21.91 -5.34 0.07
C LEU A 461 22.14 -4.39 -1.11
N ASN A 462 22.35 -3.08 -0.83
CA ASN A 462 22.63 -2.09 -1.87
C ASN A 462 24.12 -2.07 -2.30
N ARG A 463 24.85 -3.18 -2.05
CA ARG A 463 26.15 -3.53 -2.55
C ARG A 463 26.18 -4.94 -3.17
N ASN A 464 25.02 -5.63 -3.19
CA ASN A 464 24.95 -7.03 -3.56
C ASN A 464 24.44 -7.28 -4.99
N PHE A 465 23.89 -6.26 -5.69
CA PHE A 465 23.44 -6.38 -7.09
C PHE A 465 24.61 -6.51 -8.06
N ALA A 466 24.40 -7.18 -9.20
CA ALA A 466 25.48 -7.61 -10.09
C ALA A 466 26.25 -6.47 -10.78
N SER A 467 25.59 -5.33 -11.09
CA SER A 467 26.23 -4.24 -11.83
C SER A 467 27.29 -3.53 -11.00
N GLY A 468 28.55 -3.63 -11.42
CA GLY A 468 29.68 -3.05 -10.71
C GLY A 468 30.00 -3.73 -9.38
N TRP A 469 29.46 -4.92 -9.14
CA TRP A 469 29.73 -5.67 -7.92
C TRP A 469 31.22 -6.01 -7.82
N HIS A 470 31.76 -5.83 -6.64
CA HIS A 470 33.09 -6.30 -6.26
C HIS A 470 33.05 -6.72 -4.79
N LYS A 471 33.84 -7.72 -4.46
CA LYS A 471 33.93 -8.19 -3.08
C LYS A 471 34.52 -7.10 -2.19
N ASN A 472 33.76 -6.72 -1.17
CA ASN A 472 34.16 -5.69 -0.20
C ASN A 472 33.78 -6.12 1.22
N GLY A 473 34.75 -6.06 2.13
CA GLY A 473 34.53 -6.29 3.55
C GLY A 473 34.29 -7.75 3.96
N GLN A 474 33.73 -7.90 5.14
CA GLN A 474 33.28 -9.12 5.78
C GLN A 474 31.89 -8.85 6.37
N PRO A 475 31.09 -9.88 6.74
CA PRO A 475 29.80 -9.69 7.36
C PRO A 475 29.84 -8.67 8.50
N SER A 476 29.05 -7.59 8.37
CA SER A 476 29.07 -6.45 9.30
C SER A 476 27.77 -5.65 9.20
N GLY A 477 27.60 -4.65 10.06
CA GLY A 477 26.42 -3.78 10.05
C GLY A 477 26.23 -2.92 8.80
N GLN A 478 27.25 -2.79 7.94
CA GLN A 478 27.22 -2.02 6.70
C GLN A 478 28.38 -2.34 5.74
N ASP A 479 28.22 -1.98 4.47
CA ASP A 479 29.22 -1.99 3.39
C ASP A 479 29.75 -3.39 2.95
N TYR A 480 29.44 -4.49 3.60
CA TYR A 480 29.79 -5.82 3.10
C TYR A 480 28.91 -6.19 1.90
N SER A 481 29.54 -6.54 0.78
CA SER A 481 28.86 -6.77 -0.50
C SER A 481 28.32 -8.20 -0.70
N GLY A 482 28.42 -9.05 0.31
CA GLY A 482 28.12 -10.48 0.17
C GLY A 482 29.26 -11.31 -0.40
N SER A 483 29.06 -12.62 -0.48
CA SER A 483 30.09 -13.57 -0.95
C SER A 483 30.27 -13.55 -2.47
N TYR A 484 29.21 -13.25 -3.21
CA TYR A 484 29.14 -13.06 -4.66
C TYR A 484 27.97 -12.14 -5.02
N ALA A 485 27.92 -11.69 -6.27
CA ALA A 485 26.83 -10.85 -6.76
C ALA A 485 25.48 -11.58 -6.66
N ASN A 486 24.46 -10.91 -6.13
CA ASN A 486 23.15 -11.49 -5.85
C ASN A 486 23.21 -12.72 -4.92
N SER A 487 24.11 -12.73 -3.93
CA SER A 487 24.17 -13.82 -2.95
C SER A 487 22.95 -13.86 -2.03
N GLU A 488 22.34 -12.73 -1.78
CA GLU A 488 21.23 -12.59 -0.82
C GLU A 488 19.88 -12.86 -1.46
N SER A 489 19.01 -13.55 -0.73
CA SER A 489 17.65 -13.88 -1.21
C SER A 489 16.80 -12.64 -1.48
N GLU A 490 16.98 -11.59 -0.71
CA GLU A 490 16.31 -10.29 -0.91
C GLU A 490 16.72 -9.65 -2.25
N THR A 491 18.01 -9.71 -2.59
CA THR A 491 18.52 -9.21 -3.87
C THR A 491 17.99 -10.05 -5.03
N GLN A 492 18.00 -11.37 -4.88
CA GLN A 492 17.44 -12.30 -5.90
C GLN A 492 15.94 -12.04 -6.09
N ALA A 493 15.19 -11.83 -5.01
CA ALA A 493 13.77 -11.52 -5.05
C ALA A 493 13.50 -10.26 -5.90
N MET A 494 14.24 -9.17 -5.68
CA MET A 494 14.09 -7.94 -6.46
C MET A 494 14.46 -8.15 -7.94
N VAL A 495 15.56 -8.85 -8.23
CA VAL A 495 15.99 -9.16 -9.61
C VAL A 495 14.94 -9.97 -10.34
N ASN A 496 14.45 -11.04 -9.72
CA ASN A 496 13.44 -11.92 -10.31
C ASN A 496 12.11 -11.17 -10.51
N PHE A 497 11.71 -10.35 -9.53
CA PHE A 497 10.50 -9.55 -9.62
C PHE A 497 10.53 -8.58 -10.82
N VAL A 498 11.59 -7.79 -10.96
CA VAL A 498 11.73 -6.86 -12.09
C VAL A 498 11.70 -7.60 -13.43
N ARG A 499 12.45 -8.71 -13.55
CA ARG A 499 12.53 -9.49 -14.80
C ARG A 499 11.24 -10.19 -15.16
N SER A 500 10.44 -10.56 -14.16
CA SER A 500 9.11 -11.14 -14.39
C SER A 500 8.02 -10.10 -14.72
N HIS A 501 8.33 -8.81 -14.59
CA HIS A 501 7.41 -7.70 -14.90
C HIS A 501 8.00 -6.78 -16.00
N PRO A 502 8.06 -7.22 -17.27
CA PRO A 502 8.69 -6.46 -18.36
C PRO A 502 7.94 -5.16 -18.72
N ASN A 503 6.75 -4.97 -18.15
CA ASN A 503 6.01 -3.72 -18.22
C ASN A 503 6.54 -2.62 -17.28
N ILE A 504 7.45 -2.91 -16.35
CA ILE A 504 8.14 -1.89 -15.56
C ILE A 504 8.98 -1.03 -16.49
N LYS A 505 8.78 0.30 -16.45
CA LYS A 505 9.43 1.28 -17.32
C LYS A 505 10.41 2.18 -16.58
N ALA A 506 10.29 2.31 -15.26
CA ALA A 506 11.18 3.11 -14.42
C ALA A 506 11.09 2.66 -12.96
N SER A 507 12.07 3.05 -12.12
CA SER A 507 11.98 2.89 -10.67
C SER A 507 12.36 4.15 -9.89
N ILE A 508 11.75 4.29 -8.69
CA ILE A 508 12.10 5.24 -7.64
C ILE A 508 12.50 4.44 -6.41
N ASN A 509 13.70 4.65 -5.92
CA ASN A 509 14.29 3.91 -4.82
C ASN A 509 14.49 4.88 -3.65
N TYR A 510 13.70 4.75 -2.59
CA TYR A 510 13.78 5.66 -1.45
C TYR A 510 14.79 5.19 -0.41
N HIS A 511 15.71 6.08 -0.07
CA HIS A 511 16.74 5.93 0.95
C HIS A 511 16.69 7.06 1.98
N THR A 512 17.53 7.00 2.99
CA THR A 512 17.85 8.09 3.89
C THR A 512 19.36 8.07 4.19
N THR A 513 20.08 9.17 4.23
CA THR A 513 19.70 10.58 4.34
C THR A 513 20.47 11.42 3.32
N GLY A 514 19.93 12.56 2.86
CA GLY A 514 20.75 13.33 1.93
C GLY A 514 20.12 14.55 1.28
N ASN A 515 18.80 14.63 1.14
CA ASN A 515 18.11 15.61 0.29
C ASN A 515 18.70 15.66 -1.13
N CYS A 516 19.09 14.52 -1.68
CA CYS A 516 19.70 14.45 -3.00
C CYS A 516 19.13 13.31 -3.84
N ILE A 517 19.39 13.37 -5.13
CA ILE A 517 18.96 12.40 -6.12
C ILE A 517 20.17 11.85 -6.85
N TYR A 518 20.37 10.53 -6.78
CA TYR A 518 21.26 9.82 -7.66
C TYR A 518 20.47 9.40 -8.90
N TRP A 519 21.05 9.58 -10.08
CA TRP A 519 20.34 9.38 -11.35
C TRP A 519 21.22 8.83 -12.46
N HIS A 520 22.54 8.75 -12.25
CA HIS A 520 23.51 8.38 -13.26
C HIS A 520 24.37 7.19 -12.83
N TYR A 521 24.50 6.21 -13.70
CA TYR A 521 25.42 5.08 -13.55
C TYR A 521 25.92 4.59 -14.92
N GLY A 522 26.76 5.39 -15.57
CA GLY A 522 27.42 5.04 -16.83
C GLY A 522 26.56 5.05 -18.10
N GLN A 523 25.27 5.42 -18.03
CA GLN A 523 24.47 5.61 -19.24
C GLN A 523 24.96 6.81 -20.04
N ASN A 524 24.83 6.73 -21.37
CA ASN A 524 25.22 7.78 -22.32
C ASN A 524 24.14 8.03 -23.39
N GLY A 525 24.40 8.97 -24.33
CA GLY A 525 23.51 9.27 -25.44
C GLY A 525 22.09 9.64 -25.01
N SER A 526 21.09 9.09 -25.70
CA SER A 526 19.66 9.36 -25.45
C SER A 526 19.20 8.91 -24.07
N ALA A 527 19.71 7.79 -23.54
CA ALA A 527 19.40 7.33 -22.20
C ALA A 527 19.84 8.33 -21.12
N LYS A 528 21.07 8.85 -21.22
CA LYS A 528 21.56 9.90 -20.31
C LYS A 528 20.72 11.17 -20.39
N THR A 529 20.38 11.61 -21.62
CA THR A 529 19.56 12.80 -21.82
C THR A 529 18.17 12.64 -21.21
N ARG A 530 17.52 11.49 -21.43
CA ARG A 530 16.23 11.14 -20.84
C ARG A 530 16.30 11.16 -19.32
N ASP A 531 17.24 10.42 -18.74
CA ASP A 531 17.33 10.24 -17.28
C ASP A 531 17.67 11.57 -16.58
N LYS A 532 18.52 12.39 -17.19
CA LYS A 532 18.81 13.75 -16.70
C LYS A 532 17.57 14.65 -16.72
N ALA A 533 16.75 14.56 -17.76
CA ALA A 533 15.51 15.33 -17.87
C ALA A 533 14.51 14.94 -16.76
N ILE A 534 14.36 13.63 -16.49
CA ILE A 534 13.52 13.13 -15.39
C ILE A 534 14.08 13.61 -14.03
N ALA A 535 15.39 13.45 -13.81
CA ALA A 535 16.05 13.84 -12.57
C ALA A 535 15.90 15.34 -12.27
N ASN A 536 16.02 16.21 -13.29
CA ASN A 536 15.79 17.64 -13.15
C ASN A 536 14.33 17.97 -12.73
N LYS A 537 13.35 17.24 -13.27
CA LYS A 537 11.95 17.39 -12.86
C LYS A 537 11.71 16.90 -11.42
N LEU A 538 12.27 15.76 -11.07
CA LEU A 538 12.24 15.25 -9.69
C LEU A 538 12.88 16.23 -8.71
N SER A 539 14.04 16.81 -9.07
CA SER A 539 14.68 17.88 -8.29
C SER A 539 13.79 19.10 -8.10
N GLY A 540 13.10 19.53 -9.17
CA GLY A 540 12.16 20.65 -9.10
C GLY A 540 10.93 20.37 -8.23
N ILE A 541 10.46 19.11 -8.16
CA ILE A 541 9.32 18.69 -7.33
C ILE A 541 9.73 18.59 -5.86
N THR A 542 10.87 17.92 -5.59
CA THR A 542 11.30 17.58 -4.23
C THR A 542 12.11 18.67 -3.56
N GLY A 543 12.73 19.56 -4.33
CA GLY A 543 13.74 20.50 -3.85
C GLY A 543 15.09 19.81 -3.55
N TYR A 544 15.27 18.53 -3.91
CA TYR A 544 16.50 17.78 -3.69
C TYR A 544 17.52 18.09 -4.80
N PHE A 545 18.79 18.26 -4.41
CA PHE A 545 19.84 18.51 -5.40
C PHE A 545 20.25 17.21 -6.13
N LEU A 546 20.64 17.36 -7.40
CA LEU A 546 21.16 16.23 -8.16
C LEU A 546 22.60 15.95 -7.76
N ARG A 547 22.93 14.67 -7.56
CA ARG A 547 24.33 14.25 -7.47
C ARG A 547 25.03 14.41 -8.81
N ASP A 548 26.34 14.72 -8.73
CA ASP A 548 27.18 14.86 -9.91
C ASP A 548 27.13 13.56 -10.74
N GLU A 549 27.06 13.70 -12.06
CA GLU A 549 27.10 12.58 -13.00
C GLU A 549 28.43 11.80 -12.97
N ASN A 550 29.50 12.42 -12.47
CA ASN A 550 30.78 11.75 -12.26
C ASN A 550 30.85 11.01 -10.93
N TYR A 551 29.81 11.10 -10.10
CA TYR A 551 29.70 10.29 -8.90
C TYR A 551 29.41 8.84 -9.31
N SER A 552 30.48 8.09 -9.57
CA SER A 552 30.38 6.64 -9.67
C SER A 552 30.15 6.10 -8.26
N GLY A 553 28.94 5.61 -8.00
CA GLY A 553 28.64 4.86 -6.79
C GLY A 553 29.69 3.73 -6.58
N LYS A 554 29.71 3.17 -5.38
CA LYS A 554 30.61 2.03 -5.09
C LYS A 554 30.30 0.77 -5.92
N GLY A 555 29.26 0.80 -6.78
CA GLY A 555 28.74 -0.34 -7.52
C GLY A 555 27.92 -1.31 -6.64
N GLY A 556 27.25 -2.25 -7.29
CA GLY A 556 26.42 -3.26 -6.62
C GLY A 556 25.11 -2.72 -6.03
N GLY A 557 24.69 -1.51 -6.39
CA GLY A 557 23.43 -0.94 -5.98
C GLY A 557 22.26 -1.36 -6.87
N PHE A 558 21.04 -1.27 -6.34
CA PHE A 558 19.82 -1.58 -7.10
C PHE A 558 19.63 -0.63 -8.29
N MET A 559 19.78 0.69 -8.07
CA MET A 559 19.75 1.69 -9.15
C MET A 559 20.81 1.39 -10.21
N ASP A 560 22.03 1.05 -9.79
CA ASP A 560 23.14 0.74 -10.70
C ASP A 560 22.78 -0.43 -11.62
N TRP A 561 22.17 -1.47 -11.04
CA TRP A 561 21.71 -2.64 -11.76
C TRP A 561 20.56 -2.33 -12.71
N MET A 562 19.55 -1.58 -12.27
CA MET A 562 18.43 -1.16 -13.12
C MET A 562 18.90 -0.39 -14.36
N ILE A 563 19.84 0.55 -14.17
CA ILE A 563 20.38 1.36 -15.28
C ILE A 563 21.29 0.54 -16.17
N ALA A 564 22.26 -0.18 -15.58
CA ALA A 564 23.32 -0.82 -16.35
C ALA A 564 22.91 -2.18 -16.95
N SER A 565 22.13 -2.98 -16.24
CA SER A 565 21.69 -4.31 -16.71
C SER A 565 20.34 -4.26 -17.41
N GLU A 566 19.31 -3.70 -16.77
CA GLU A 566 17.96 -3.72 -17.29
C GLU A 566 17.67 -2.55 -18.27
N LYS A 567 18.60 -1.56 -18.38
CA LYS A 567 18.50 -0.39 -19.29
C LYS A 567 17.29 0.50 -19.01
N LEU A 568 16.80 0.49 -17.77
CA LEU A 568 15.65 1.26 -17.32
C LEU A 568 16.08 2.50 -16.53
N PRO A 569 15.39 3.64 -16.67
CA PRO A 569 15.61 4.80 -15.81
C PRO A 569 15.30 4.44 -14.36
N SER A 570 16.23 4.75 -13.47
CA SER A 570 16.13 4.48 -12.05
C SER A 570 16.74 5.62 -11.25
N PHE A 571 16.07 6.02 -10.17
CA PHE A 571 16.45 7.18 -9.38
C PHE A 571 16.45 6.84 -7.91
N THR A 572 17.58 7.06 -7.22
CA THR A 572 17.63 6.95 -5.76
C THR A 572 17.41 8.32 -5.15
N LEU A 573 16.37 8.45 -4.35
CA LEU A 573 16.01 9.66 -3.61
C LEU A 573 16.41 9.49 -2.14
N GLU A 574 17.43 10.21 -1.70
CA GLU A 574 17.87 10.26 -0.32
C GLU A 574 17.02 11.26 0.46
N LEU A 575 16.13 10.76 1.29
CA LEU A 575 15.17 11.55 2.05
C LEU A 575 15.84 12.29 3.21
N GLY A 576 15.22 13.40 3.63
CA GLY A 576 15.55 14.09 4.87
C GLY A 576 16.90 14.83 4.82
N ASN A 577 17.34 15.31 5.98
CA ASN A 577 18.53 16.15 6.07
C ASN A 577 19.82 15.31 6.12
N GLY A 578 20.71 15.51 5.16
CA GLY A 578 22.01 14.81 5.06
C GLY A 578 22.99 15.09 6.22
N SER A 579 22.75 16.12 7.03
CA SER A 579 23.54 16.39 8.25
C SER A 579 23.15 15.50 9.43
N ILE A 580 22.11 14.70 9.30
CA ILE A 580 21.56 13.83 10.35
C ILE A 580 21.71 12.39 9.91
N SER A 581 22.28 11.55 10.77
CA SER A 581 22.42 10.12 10.48
C SER A 581 21.07 9.39 10.58
N ALA A 582 20.90 8.33 9.78
CA ALA A 582 19.78 7.41 9.95
C ALA A 582 19.91 6.62 11.29
N PRO A 583 18.77 6.27 11.94
CA PRO A 583 17.40 6.55 11.50
C PRO A 583 17.03 8.03 11.62
N GLN A 584 16.21 8.52 10.68
CA GLN A 584 15.67 9.89 10.73
C GLN A 584 14.62 10.01 11.84
N ASP A 585 14.63 11.14 12.56
CA ASP A 585 13.60 11.48 13.55
C ASP A 585 12.26 11.76 12.84
N ILE A 586 11.17 11.24 13.39
CA ILE A 586 9.82 11.35 12.84
C ILE A 586 9.37 12.81 12.66
N LYS A 587 9.89 13.74 13.45
CA LYS A 587 9.59 15.18 13.31
C LYS A 587 9.92 15.74 11.91
N TYR A 588 10.79 15.07 11.13
CA TYR A 588 11.11 15.45 9.75
C TYR A 588 10.12 14.90 8.73
N PHE A 589 9.26 13.97 9.10
CA PHE A 589 8.31 13.35 8.18
C PHE A 589 7.39 14.35 7.45
N PRO A 590 6.84 15.39 8.09
CA PRO A 590 6.01 16.39 7.38
C PRO A 590 6.74 17.07 6.23
N ALA A 591 8.02 17.38 6.38
CA ALA A 591 8.83 17.99 5.32
C ALA A 591 9.16 16.97 4.22
N ILE A 592 9.51 15.72 4.59
CA ILE A 592 9.74 14.60 3.66
C ILE A 592 8.47 14.33 2.85
N TRP A 593 7.32 14.27 3.51
CA TRP A 593 6.03 14.09 2.86
C TRP A 593 5.73 15.19 1.86
N SER A 594 5.87 16.45 2.27
CA SER A 594 5.61 17.61 1.40
C SER A 594 6.48 17.58 0.14
N ALA A 595 7.75 17.17 0.26
CA ALA A 595 8.69 17.10 -0.85
C ALA A 595 8.38 15.92 -1.81
N ASN A 596 7.88 14.80 -1.30
CA ASN A 596 7.82 13.55 -2.08
C ASN A 596 6.41 13.09 -2.42
N ARG A 597 5.35 13.73 -1.90
CA ARG A 597 3.95 13.34 -2.11
C ARG A 597 3.58 13.17 -3.57
N ASP A 598 4.05 14.08 -4.43
CA ASP A 598 3.65 14.15 -5.82
C ASP A 598 4.59 13.38 -6.77
N VAL A 599 5.68 12.80 -6.26
CA VAL A 599 6.65 12.01 -7.06
C VAL A 599 5.98 10.84 -7.80
N PRO A 600 5.11 10.02 -7.19
CA PRO A 600 4.45 8.93 -7.91
C PRO A 600 3.56 9.43 -9.04
N ALA A 601 2.77 10.49 -8.83
CA ALA A 601 1.89 11.05 -9.86
C ALA A 601 2.68 11.65 -11.04
N PHE A 602 3.79 12.31 -10.75
CA PHE A 602 4.72 12.79 -11.79
C PHE A 602 5.28 11.64 -12.61
N MET A 603 5.77 10.58 -11.96
CA MET A 603 6.37 9.44 -12.66
C MET A 603 5.33 8.67 -13.48
N LEU A 604 4.11 8.47 -12.97
CA LEU A 604 2.99 7.92 -13.76
C LEU A 604 2.79 8.71 -15.04
N LYS A 605 2.59 10.03 -14.92
CA LYS A 605 2.38 10.93 -16.06
C LYS A 605 3.54 10.85 -17.06
N TYR A 606 4.77 10.90 -16.57
CA TYR A 606 5.96 10.82 -17.42
C TYR A 606 6.05 9.49 -18.18
N ILE A 607 5.82 8.37 -17.50
CA ILE A 607 5.85 7.04 -18.13
C ILE A 607 4.76 6.91 -19.20
N ILE A 608 3.54 7.37 -18.90
CA ILE A 608 2.43 7.32 -19.86
C ILE A 608 2.77 8.09 -21.13
N ASP A 609 3.31 9.28 -20.99
CA ASP A 609 3.51 10.20 -22.10
C ASP A 609 4.81 9.92 -22.90
N ASN A 610 5.84 9.30 -22.31
CA ASN A 610 7.19 9.29 -22.88
C ASN A 610 7.88 7.91 -22.93
N LEU A 611 7.44 6.91 -22.16
CA LEU A 611 8.06 5.59 -22.07
C LEU A 611 7.11 4.48 -22.47
#